data_1709c048eca3b61cff77cf9c7d99c003
#
_entry.id   1709c048eca3b61cff77cf9c7d99c003
#
_cell.length_a   1.000
_cell.length_b   1.000
_cell.length_c   1.000
_cell.angle_alpha   90.00
_cell.angle_beta   90.00
_cell.angle_gamma   90.00
#
_symmetry.space_group_name_H-M   'P 1'
#
loop_
_entity.id
_entity.type
_entity.pdbx_description
1 polymer ?
#
loop_
_entity_poly.entity_id
_entity_poly.type
_entity_poly.pdbx_seq_one_letter_code
_entity_poly.pdbx_strand_id
1 'polypeptide(L)'
;MITLSECATMCVLDHEDVVALAELEHLPEIAEATLKDYVANAAGSSPSTICKTMIGDIRNALDEGFVHQATEVVMALRQFLTDNPQAAPGVTVH
;
A
#
# COMPACT_ATOMS: atom_id res chain seq x y z
N MET A 1 -6.01 -13.28 3.82
CA MET A 1 -5.49 -12.43 2.72
C MET A 1 -6.51 -11.35 2.38
N ILE A 2 -6.09 -10.11 2.34
CA ILE A 2 -7.00 -9.01 1.99
C ILE A 2 -7.01 -8.78 0.48
N THR A 3 -8.14 -8.32 -0.05
CA THR A 3 -8.24 -7.92 -1.45
C THR A 3 -7.70 -6.49 -1.61
N LEU A 4 -7.40 -6.10 -2.84
CA LEU A 4 -7.00 -4.72 -3.13
C LEU A 4 -8.11 -3.73 -2.78
N SER A 5 -9.35 -4.11 -3.01
CA SER A 5 -10.52 -3.30 -2.66
C SER A 5 -10.60 -3.08 -1.14
N GLU A 6 -10.42 -4.13 -0.36
CA GLU A 6 -10.40 -4.04 1.10
C GLU A 6 -9.24 -3.17 1.59
N CYS A 7 -8.06 -3.33 1.01
CA CYS A 7 -6.89 -2.51 1.33
C CYS A 7 -7.16 -1.03 1.06
N ALA A 8 -7.73 -0.71 -0.09
CA ALA A 8 -8.07 0.66 -0.44
C ALA A 8 -9.07 1.26 0.54
N THR A 9 -10.07 0.49 0.93
CA THR A 9 -11.09 0.92 1.90
C THR A 9 -10.45 1.19 3.27
N MET A 10 -9.61 0.29 3.75
CA MET A 10 -8.93 0.44 5.03
C MET A 10 -8.02 1.66 5.08
N CYS A 11 -7.42 2.00 3.95
CA CYS A 11 -6.48 3.12 3.83
C CYS A 11 -7.14 4.41 3.37
N VAL A 12 -8.45 4.41 3.20
CA VAL A 12 -9.24 5.58 2.72
C VAL A 12 -8.70 6.10 1.38
N LEU A 13 -8.48 5.17 0.45
CA LEU A 13 -8.02 5.49 -0.90
C LEU A 13 -9.24 5.45 -1.83
N ASP A 14 -9.59 6.61 -2.38
CA ASP A 14 -10.82 6.77 -3.19
C ASP A 14 -10.61 6.67 -4.70
N HIS A 15 -9.41 6.28 -5.14
CA HIS A 15 -9.12 6.21 -6.57
C HIS A 15 -9.36 4.81 -7.10
N GLU A 16 -10.56 4.59 -7.64
CA GLU A 16 -10.95 3.32 -8.25
C GLU A 16 -10.03 2.92 -9.39
N ASP A 17 -9.52 3.88 -10.15
CA ASP A 17 -8.62 3.63 -11.27
C ASP A 17 -7.33 2.94 -10.82
N VAL A 18 -6.77 3.37 -9.69
CA VAL A 18 -5.54 2.78 -9.14
C VAL A 18 -5.78 1.35 -8.69
N VAL A 19 -6.90 1.11 -8.01
CA VAL A 19 -7.27 -0.23 -7.56
C VAL A 19 -7.52 -1.16 -8.76
N ALA A 20 -8.21 -0.65 -9.77
CA ALA A 20 -8.48 -1.40 -11.00
C ALA A 20 -7.19 -1.76 -11.73
N LEU A 21 -6.26 -0.81 -11.86
CA LEU A 21 -4.97 -1.05 -12.48
C LEU A 21 -4.15 -2.07 -11.70
N ALA A 22 -4.13 -1.96 -10.38
CA ALA A 22 -3.42 -2.89 -9.52
C ALA A 22 -3.98 -4.31 -9.63
N GLU A 23 -5.30 -4.46 -9.76
CA GLU A 23 -5.93 -5.75 -9.98
C GLU A 23 -5.59 -6.35 -11.35
N LEU A 24 -5.50 -5.49 -12.38
CA LEU A 24 -5.19 -5.92 -13.74
C LEU A 24 -3.72 -6.29 -13.91
N GLU A 25 -2.83 -5.51 -13.33
CA GLU A 25 -1.39 -5.73 -13.51
C GLU A 25 -0.85 -6.91 -12.70
N HIS A 26 -1.42 -7.21 -11.58
CA HIS A 26 -1.16 -8.37 -10.73
C HIS A 26 0.26 -8.96 -10.84
N LEU A 27 1.26 -8.11 -10.63
CA LEU A 27 2.66 -8.52 -10.72
C LEU A 27 3.26 -8.61 -9.30
N PRO A 28 3.25 -9.79 -8.69
CA PRO A 28 3.75 -9.96 -7.32
C PRO A 28 5.22 -9.55 -7.16
N GLU A 29 6.01 -9.68 -8.21
CA GLU A 29 7.43 -9.31 -8.19
C GLU A 29 7.64 -7.81 -7.96
N ILE A 30 6.79 -6.98 -8.56
CA ILE A 30 6.86 -5.52 -8.38
C ILE A 30 6.50 -5.16 -6.94
N ALA A 31 5.45 -5.76 -6.41
CA ALA A 31 5.04 -5.53 -5.03
C ALA A 31 6.14 -5.89 -4.05
N GLU A 32 6.80 -7.01 -4.28
CA GLU A 32 7.88 -7.49 -3.43
C GLU A 32 9.09 -6.57 -3.44
N ALA A 33 9.52 -6.10 -4.61
CA ALA A 33 10.64 -5.18 -4.76
C ALA A 33 10.35 -3.83 -4.09
N THR A 34 9.17 -3.28 -4.33
CA THR A 34 8.74 -2.00 -3.75
C THR A 34 8.65 -2.11 -2.23
N LEU A 35 8.10 -3.21 -1.73
CA LEU A 35 7.98 -3.45 -0.30
C LEU A 35 9.36 -3.54 0.37
N LYS A 36 10.30 -4.22 -0.27
CA LYS A 36 11.68 -4.30 0.24
C LYS A 36 12.31 -2.93 0.41
N ASP A 37 12.11 -2.04 -0.55
CA ASP A 37 12.63 -0.67 -0.50
C ASP A 37 12.06 0.08 0.70
N TYR A 38 10.75 -0.03 0.94
CA TYR A 38 10.12 0.62 2.09
C TYR A 38 10.66 0.08 3.41
N VAL A 39 10.78 -1.22 3.54
CA VAL A 39 11.27 -1.86 4.76
C VAL A 39 12.72 -1.50 5.01
N ALA A 40 13.55 -1.48 3.97
CA ALA A 40 14.97 -1.13 4.08
C ALA A 40 15.16 0.34 4.51
N ASN A 41 14.37 1.25 3.94
CA ASN A 41 14.44 2.68 4.26
C ASN A 41 13.83 3.03 5.62
N ALA A 42 12.99 2.16 6.14
CA ALA A 42 12.28 2.39 7.39
C ALA A 42 12.82 1.53 8.53
N ALA A 43 14.10 1.15 8.47
CA ALA A 43 14.73 0.33 9.49
C ALA A 43 14.56 0.98 10.87
N GLY A 44 13.99 0.23 11.82
CA GLY A 44 13.69 0.73 13.16
C GLY A 44 12.33 1.39 13.30
N SER A 45 11.59 1.57 12.22
CA SER A 45 10.23 2.13 12.27
C SER A 45 9.21 1.03 12.56
N SER A 46 8.11 1.41 13.23
CA SER A 46 7.02 0.47 13.47
C SER A 46 6.26 0.16 12.18
N PRO A 47 5.58 -0.99 12.10
CA PRO A 47 4.76 -1.32 10.93
C PRO A 47 3.70 -0.24 10.63
N SER A 48 3.12 0.35 11.66
CA SER A 48 2.16 1.44 11.50
C SER A 48 2.77 2.66 10.79
N THR A 49 4.00 3.01 11.12
CA THR A 49 4.73 4.12 10.49
C THR A 49 5.00 3.81 9.01
N ILE A 50 5.43 2.60 8.71
CA ILE A 50 5.66 2.16 7.33
C ILE A 50 4.37 2.27 6.52
N CYS A 51 3.26 1.79 7.07
CA CYS A 51 1.95 1.88 6.43
C CYS A 51 1.56 3.33 6.12
N LYS A 52 1.73 4.23 7.08
CA LYS A 52 1.42 5.66 6.89
C LYS A 52 2.28 6.29 5.79
N THR A 53 3.55 5.93 5.73
CA THR A 53 4.46 6.41 4.69
C THR A 53 3.99 5.96 3.32
N MET A 54 3.62 4.70 3.17
CA MET A 54 3.12 4.16 1.91
C MET A 54 1.84 4.86 1.46
N ILE A 55 0.90 5.07 2.39
CA ILE A 55 -0.35 5.78 2.09
C ILE A 55 -0.07 7.21 1.63
N GLY A 56 0.83 7.91 2.30
CA GLY A 56 1.23 9.27 1.93
C GLY A 56 1.83 9.31 0.53
N ASP A 57 2.68 8.36 0.19
CA ASP A 57 3.30 8.28 -1.13
C ASP A 57 2.26 7.98 -2.22
N ILE A 58 1.28 7.13 -1.93
CA ILE A 58 0.19 6.84 -2.87
C ILE A 58 -0.59 8.13 -3.16
N ARG A 59 -0.97 8.86 -2.13
CA ARG A 59 -1.73 10.10 -2.28
C ARG A 59 -0.93 11.15 -3.05
N ASN A 60 0.34 11.31 -2.75
CA ASN A 60 1.21 12.25 -3.46
C ASN A 60 1.35 11.87 -4.94
N ALA A 61 1.53 10.59 -5.23
CA ALA A 61 1.62 10.12 -6.61
C ALA A 61 0.33 10.38 -7.38
N LEU A 62 -0.82 10.17 -6.76
CA LEU A 62 -2.12 10.44 -7.38
C LEU A 62 -2.31 11.94 -7.64
N ASP A 63 -1.94 12.79 -6.69
CA ASP A 63 -2.04 14.25 -6.83
C ASP A 63 -1.17 14.78 -7.96
N GLU A 64 -0.03 14.14 -8.20
CA GLU A 64 0.89 14.51 -9.28
C GLU A 64 0.57 13.81 -10.61
N GLY A 65 -0.42 12.92 -10.63
CA GLY A 65 -0.80 12.19 -11.82
C GLY A 65 0.06 10.97 -12.13
N PHE A 66 0.90 10.54 -11.19
CA PHE A 66 1.74 9.35 -11.36
C PHE A 66 0.98 8.07 -10.98
N VAL A 67 -0.02 7.74 -11.78
CA VAL A 67 -0.93 6.62 -11.51
C VAL A 67 -0.18 5.29 -11.44
N HIS A 68 0.79 5.09 -12.33
CA HIS A 68 1.55 3.84 -12.37
C HIS A 68 2.37 3.62 -11.09
N GLN A 69 3.03 4.68 -10.62
CA GLN A 69 3.77 4.65 -9.38
C GLN A 69 2.85 4.40 -8.18
N ALA A 70 1.69 5.05 -8.17
CA ALA A 70 0.69 4.82 -7.13
C ALA A 70 0.24 3.36 -7.10
N THR A 71 0.03 2.75 -8.27
CA THR A 71 -0.36 1.35 -8.41
C THR A 71 0.68 0.42 -7.77
N GLU A 72 1.95 0.65 -8.05
CA GLU A 72 3.04 -0.15 -7.47
C GLU A 72 3.03 -0.10 -5.94
N VAL A 73 2.85 1.09 -5.38
CA VAL A 73 2.82 1.27 -3.92
C VAL A 73 1.56 0.64 -3.32
N VAL A 74 0.43 0.73 -3.99
CA VAL A 74 -0.82 0.07 -3.53
C VAL A 74 -0.63 -1.45 -3.45
N MET A 75 0.00 -2.04 -4.45
CA MET A 75 0.29 -3.47 -4.45
C MET A 75 1.22 -3.87 -3.31
N ALA A 76 2.25 -3.07 -3.08
CA ALA A 76 3.17 -3.28 -1.95
C ALA A 76 2.45 -3.12 -0.61
N LEU A 77 1.59 -2.13 -0.49
CA LEU A 77 0.80 -1.91 0.71
C LEU A 77 -0.12 -3.08 1.02
N ARG A 78 -0.78 -3.61 0.00
CA ARG A 78 -1.62 -4.80 0.16
C ARG A 78 -0.82 -5.97 0.71
N GLN A 79 0.34 -6.23 0.15
CA GLN A 79 1.22 -7.31 0.61
C GLN A 79 1.67 -7.06 2.06
N PHE A 80 2.03 -5.82 2.36
CA PHE A 80 2.46 -5.44 3.70
C PHE A 80 1.36 -5.66 4.73
N LEU A 81 0.13 -5.25 4.43
CA LEU A 81 -1.02 -5.42 5.34
C LEU A 81 -1.47 -6.88 5.44
N THR A 82 -1.24 -7.68 4.42
CA THR A 82 -1.48 -9.12 4.49
C THR A 82 -0.54 -9.77 5.51
N ASP A 83 0.72 -9.35 5.52
CA ASP A 83 1.73 -9.86 6.45
C ASP A 83 1.65 -9.20 7.83
N ASN A 84 1.15 -7.97 7.91
CA ASN A 84 1.09 -7.18 9.13
C ASN A 84 -0.28 -6.53 9.31
N PRO A 85 -1.33 -7.32 9.54
CA PRO A 85 -2.71 -6.78 9.63
C PRO A 85 -2.87 -5.71 10.73
N GLN A 86 -2.07 -5.78 11.78
CA GLN A 86 -2.12 -4.81 12.87
C GLN A 86 -1.66 -3.41 12.47
N ALA A 87 -0.99 -3.27 11.32
CA ALA A 87 -0.52 -1.97 10.83
C ALA A 87 -1.61 -1.16 10.13
N ALA A 88 -2.75 -1.79 9.80
CA ALA A 88 -3.82 -1.14 9.06
C ALA A 88 -4.41 0.03 9.84
N PRO A 89 -4.61 1.20 9.17
CA PRO A 89 -5.25 2.34 9.83
C PRO A 89 -6.69 2.01 10.22
N GLY A 90 -7.11 2.47 11.38
CA GLY A 90 -8.47 2.26 11.86
C GLY A 90 -8.72 0.89 12.46
N VAL A 91 -7.76 -0.01 12.41
CA VAL A 91 -7.86 -1.29 13.14
C VAL A 91 -7.44 -1.02 14.57
N THR A 92 -8.40 -1.16 15.48
CA THR A 92 -8.13 -1.03 16.90
C THR A 92 -7.71 -2.40 17.42
N VAL A 93 -6.45 -2.52 17.74
CA VAL A 93 -5.94 -3.75 18.36
C VAL A 93 -6.00 -3.56 19.86
N HIS A 94 -6.75 -4.40 20.49
CA HIS A 94 -6.83 -4.44 21.93
C HIS A 94 -6.08 -5.63 22.49
#